data_335bec74429270fee1bced1824d3f888
#
_entry.id   335bec74429270fee1bced1824d3f888
#
_cell.length_a   1.000
_cell.length_b   1.000
_cell.length_c   1.000
_cell.angle_alpha   90.00
_cell.angle_beta   90.00
_cell.angle_gamma   90.00
#
_symmetry.space_group_name_H-M   'P 1'
#
loop_
_entity.id
_entity.type
_entity.pdbx_description
1 polymer ?
#
loop_
_entity_poly.entity_id
_entity_poly.type
_entity_poly.pdbx_seq_one_letter_code
_entity_poly.pdbx_strand_id
1 'polypeptide(L)'
;MRKAVPLAFLISTFCLSGQKLKAVEFWEPAETHAVIIGVTRWEADLTKYPRRHRKDEELRDLLVELGTPGEQIALLLDSEATLASIRQAIESTLAATNSDSTLLVYYAGHGWRVGDDFCFANYDVVLGKKNRKTNWTVSELAEMVHNKFDGKLAVFLGDCCHSGGMRLAVEKLGERNIPSFSLTSATEAKTSTGNWTFTQCVLDAFSGLPLMDTNRDGAITLGELNTEVSNAMLHIERQQSDFYSSGTDNELVICETDEKLVESENLKFPLGSYVKVKDRFGRVVAASENESQEYDVAFFTYAQKKVKRYDESDIQPSQRELKQSTLEQQSNCKVKWRGQWYPAVVIREANDRWFIHYVNDDDSWDEWVGSRRIRFPNQ
;
A
#
# COMPACT_ATOMS: atom_id res chain seq x y z
N MET A 1 -7.13 20.61 -31.55
CA MET A 1 -8.57 20.33 -31.44
C MET A 1 -8.84 18.95 -32.01
N ARG A 2 -8.76 17.91 -31.18
CA ARG A 2 -9.14 16.55 -31.55
C ARG A 2 -10.50 16.25 -30.92
N LYS A 3 -11.43 15.80 -31.74
CA LYS A 3 -12.83 15.53 -31.36
C LYS A 3 -12.89 14.16 -30.70
N ALA A 4 -13.45 14.11 -29.49
CA ALA A 4 -13.85 12.87 -28.85
C ALA A 4 -15.03 12.24 -29.62
N VAL A 5 -14.94 10.94 -29.87
CA VAL A 5 -16.01 10.11 -30.44
C VAL A 5 -16.58 9.27 -29.30
N PRO A 6 -17.87 9.37 -28.99
CA PRO A 6 -18.45 8.51 -27.96
C PRO A 6 -18.74 7.12 -28.54
N LEU A 7 -18.15 6.09 -27.96
CA LEU A 7 -18.46 4.69 -28.26
C LEU A 7 -19.65 4.26 -27.38
N ALA A 8 -20.81 4.13 -28.01
CA ALA A 8 -22.00 3.60 -27.35
C ALA A 8 -22.00 2.06 -27.44
N PHE A 9 -21.84 1.38 -26.32
CA PHE A 9 -22.04 -0.08 -26.22
C PHE A 9 -23.49 -0.41 -25.81
N LEU A 10 -24.14 -1.26 -26.60
CA LEU A 10 -25.43 -1.83 -26.32
C LEU A 10 -25.32 -2.89 -25.20
N ILE A 11 -26.00 -2.66 -24.11
CA ILE A 11 -26.16 -3.64 -23.03
C ILE A 11 -27.44 -4.43 -23.26
N SER A 12 -27.34 -5.75 -23.40
CA SER A 12 -28.47 -6.66 -23.40
C SER A 12 -28.84 -7.05 -21.96
N THR A 13 -30.05 -6.67 -21.58
CA THR A 13 -30.65 -6.89 -20.26
C THR A 13 -31.07 -8.36 -20.09
N PHE A 14 -30.54 -9.06 -19.11
CA PHE A 14 -31.18 -10.24 -18.53
C PHE A 14 -31.53 -9.93 -17.07
N CYS A 15 -32.84 -9.84 -16.82
CA CYS A 15 -33.43 -9.70 -15.49
C CYS A 15 -33.39 -11.05 -14.75
N LEU A 16 -32.66 -11.14 -13.65
CA LEU A 16 -32.93 -12.07 -12.56
C LEU A 16 -32.71 -11.35 -11.24
N SER A 17 -33.73 -11.35 -10.40
CA SER A 17 -33.86 -10.68 -9.12
C SER A 17 -32.81 -11.12 -8.11
N GLY A 18 -31.84 -10.31 -7.94
CA GLY A 18 -30.80 -10.23 -6.94
C GLY A 18 -29.99 -9.01 -7.35
N GLN A 19 -30.05 -7.93 -6.58
CA GLN A 19 -29.23 -6.76 -6.85
C GLN A 19 -27.77 -7.18 -6.80
N LYS A 20 -27.19 -7.60 -7.93
CA LYS A 20 -25.73 -7.62 -8.11
C LYS A 20 -25.32 -6.17 -8.11
N LEU A 21 -24.48 -5.82 -7.14
CA LEU A 21 -23.68 -4.61 -7.18
C LEU A 21 -23.09 -4.49 -8.60
N LYS A 22 -23.28 -3.34 -9.25
CA LYS A 22 -22.54 -3.05 -10.47
C LYS A 22 -21.07 -2.99 -10.08
N ALA A 23 -20.26 -3.89 -10.61
CA ALA A 23 -18.81 -3.79 -10.48
C ALA A 23 -18.38 -2.43 -11.04
N VAL A 24 -17.49 -1.75 -10.34
CA VAL A 24 -16.86 -0.53 -10.86
C VAL A 24 -15.83 -1.00 -11.88
N GLU A 25 -16.03 -0.65 -13.14
CA GLU A 25 -15.15 -1.09 -14.24
C GLU A 25 -13.96 -0.16 -14.40
N PHE A 26 -14.13 1.14 -14.10
CA PHE A 26 -13.10 2.17 -14.28
C PHE A 26 -13.03 3.10 -13.09
N TRP A 27 -11.81 3.50 -12.74
CA TRP A 27 -11.59 4.61 -11.85
C TRP A 27 -11.75 5.94 -12.61
N GLU A 28 -12.48 6.88 -12.03
CA GLU A 28 -12.75 8.18 -12.64
C GLU A 28 -12.09 9.31 -11.83
N PRO A 29 -10.97 9.88 -12.31
CA PRO A 29 -10.28 10.97 -11.60
C PRO A 29 -11.16 12.18 -11.30
N ALA A 30 -12.02 12.60 -12.25
CA ALA A 30 -12.88 13.77 -12.10
C ALA A 30 -13.89 13.65 -10.94
N GLU A 31 -14.30 12.42 -10.59
CA GLU A 31 -15.22 12.13 -9.50
C GLU A 31 -14.49 11.72 -8.20
N THR A 32 -13.16 11.92 -8.15
CA THR A 32 -12.35 11.52 -7.00
C THR A 32 -12.24 12.63 -5.98
N HIS A 33 -12.59 12.31 -4.74
CA HIS A 33 -12.34 13.11 -3.55
C HIS A 33 -11.23 12.48 -2.73
N ALA A 34 -10.14 13.20 -2.50
CA ALA A 34 -8.94 12.64 -1.88
C ALA A 34 -8.55 13.33 -0.58
N VAL A 35 -8.10 12.54 0.41
CA VAL A 35 -7.41 13.02 1.59
C VAL A 35 -6.03 12.38 1.61
N ILE A 36 -5.00 13.19 1.40
CA ILE A 36 -3.60 12.78 1.33
C ILE A 36 -2.89 13.31 2.57
N ILE A 37 -2.40 12.40 3.41
CA ILE A 37 -1.76 12.72 4.68
C ILE A 37 -0.33 12.19 4.64
N GLY A 38 0.64 13.10 4.72
CA GLY A 38 2.05 12.76 4.71
C GLY A 38 2.79 13.38 5.89
N VAL A 39 3.27 12.54 6.82
CA VAL A 39 3.99 13.02 7.99
C VAL A 39 5.40 12.47 8.00
N THR A 40 6.38 13.33 7.76
CA THR A 40 7.82 13.01 7.82
C THR A 40 8.51 13.66 9.03
N ARG A 41 7.80 14.53 9.75
CA ARG A 41 8.22 15.25 10.96
C ARG A 41 7.09 15.28 11.97
N TRP A 42 7.43 15.18 13.23
CA TRP A 42 6.50 15.18 14.36
C TRP A 42 6.97 16.16 15.42
N GLU A 43 6.06 16.67 16.24
CA GLU A 43 6.41 17.37 17.49
C GLU A 43 7.07 16.39 18.46
N ALA A 44 6.57 15.17 18.52
CA ALA A 44 7.15 14.08 19.30
C ALA A 44 8.54 13.66 18.77
N ASP A 45 9.37 13.10 19.64
CA ASP A 45 10.69 12.59 19.29
C ASP A 45 10.58 11.23 18.57
N LEU A 46 10.04 11.26 17.36
CA LEU A 46 9.99 10.15 16.44
C LEU A 46 11.09 10.24 15.38
N THR A 47 11.49 9.10 14.85
CA THR A 47 12.44 9.04 13.74
C THR A 47 11.92 9.82 12.54
N LYS A 48 12.71 10.79 12.08
CA LYS A 48 12.34 11.68 10.97
C LYS A 48 12.71 11.05 9.63
N TYR A 49 11.86 11.24 8.63
CA TYR A 49 12.13 10.83 7.26
C TYR A 49 12.67 11.99 6.40
N PRO A 50 13.36 11.70 5.26
CA PRO A 50 13.83 12.73 4.34
C PRO A 50 12.67 13.56 3.77
N ARG A 51 12.86 14.90 3.66
CA ARG A 51 11.87 15.82 3.09
C ARG A 51 11.95 15.98 1.57
N ARG A 52 13.04 15.55 0.96
CA ARG A 52 13.24 15.72 -0.50
C ARG A 52 12.48 14.65 -1.25
N HIS A 53 11.90 15.05 -2.38
CA HIS A 53 11.18 14.14 -3.29
C HIS A 53 10.04 13.40 -2.58
N ARG A 54 9.14 14.16 -2.00
CA ARG A 54 7.96 13.63 -1.31
C ARG A 54 6.99 13.05 -2.32
N LYS A 55 6.73 11.76 -2.18
CA LYS A 55 5.81 11.03 -3.07
C LYS A 55 4.33 11.30 -2.77
N ASP A 56 4.02 11.71 -1.57
CA ASP A 56 2.69 12.19 -1.19
C ASP A 56 2.32 13.50 -1.92
N GLU A 57 3.27 14.43 -2.09
CA GLU A 57 3.10 15.63 -2.93
C GLU A 57 2.97 15.24 -4.40
N GLU A 58 3.84 14.34 -4.90
CA GLU A 58 3.77 13.84 -6.28
C GLU A 58 2.44 13.14 -6.55
N LEU A 59 1.88 12.40 -5.58
CA LEU A 59 0.55 11.77 -5.71
C LEU A 59 -0.56 12.82 -5.89
N ARG A 60 -0.54 13.88 -5.09
CA ARG A 60 -1.48 14.99 -5.27
C ARG A 60 -1.37 15.61 -6.65
N ASP A 61 -0.14 15.90 -7.10
CA ASP A 61 0.10 16.53 -8.39
C ASP A 61 -0.36 15.63 -9.54
N LEU A 62 -0.09 14.33 -9.45
CA LEU A 62 -0.57 13.34 -10.42
C LEU A 62 -2.10 13.26 -10.46
N LEU A 63 -2.80 13.25 -9.34
CA LEU A 63 -4.27 13.24 -9.32
C LEU A 63 -4.84 14.47 -10.04
N VAL A 64 -4.24 15.65 -9.83
CA VAL A 64 -4.64 16.88 -10.54
C VAL A 64 -4.36 16.76 -12.05
N GLU A 65 -3.21 16.23 -12.44
CA GLU A 65 -2.84 16.00 -13.85
C GLU A 65 -3.81 15.05 -14.55
N LEU A 66 -4.28 14.03 -13.83
CA LEU A 66 -5.27 13.06 -14.34
C LEU A 66 -6.70 13.61 -14.39
N GLY A 67 -6.94 14.79 -13.81
CA GLY A 67 -8.23 15.48 -13.91
C GLY A 67 -9.04 15.54 -12.62
N THR A 68 -8.48 15.12 -11.48
CA THR A 68 -9.13 15.35 -10.17
C THR A 68 -9.13 16.86 -9.88
N PRO A 69 -10.27 17.50 -9.61
CA PRO A 69 -10.31 18.90 -9.23
C PRO A 69 -9.51 19.18 -7.97
N GLY A 70 -8.64 20.20 -8.00
CA GLY A 70 -7.75 20.50 -6.88
C GLY A 70 -8.49 20.77 -5.57
N GLU A 71 -9.70 21.35 -5.63
CA GLU A 71 -10.58 21.57 -4.48
C GLU A 71 -11.15 20.29 -3.86
N GLN A 72 -11.12 19.17 -4.58
CA GLN A 72 -11.51 17.85 -4.07
C GLN A 72 -10.35 17.12 -3.38
N ILE A 73 -9.15 17.70 -3.34
CA ILE A 73 -7.97 17.10 -2.73
C ILE A 73 -7.56 17.86 -1.48
N ALA A 74 -7.74 17.25 -0.31
CA ALA A 74 -7.17 17.72 0.94
C ALA A 74 -5.76 17.14 1.09
N LEU A 75 -4.73 18.01 1.05
CA LEU A 75 -3.33 17.63 1.29
C LEU A 75 -2.89 18.16 2.66
N LEU A 76 -2.50 17.25 3.55
CA LEU A 76 -2.02 17.58 4.89
C LEU A 76 -0.58 17.06 5.06
N LEU A 77 0.37 17.98 5.17
CA LEU A 77 1.79 17.65 5.26
C LEU A 77 2.40 18.11 6.60
N ASP A 78 3.12 17.21 7.25
CA ASP A 78 3.87 17.50 8.48
C ASP A 78 3.01 18.28 9.50
N SER A 79 3.33 19.55 9.81
CA SER A 79 2.63 20.37 10.81
C SER A 79 1.15 20.67 10.49
N GLU A 80 0.71 20.47 9.27
CA GLU A 80 -0.70 20.59 8.88
C GLU A 80 -1.50 19.33 9.26
N ALA A 81 -0.83 18.18 9.38
CA ALA A 81 -1.45 16.89 9.69
C ALA A 81 -1.64 16.67 11.20
N THR A 82 -2.22 17.66 11.89
CA THR A 82 -2.65 17.49 13.28
C THR A 82 -3.88 16.58 13.36
N LEU A 83 -4.12 15.95 14.51
CA LEU A 83 -5.30 15.10 14.70
C LEU A 83 -6.61 15.83 14.36
N ALA A 84 -6.71 17.09 14.77
CA ALA A 84 -7.88 17.91 14.49
C ALA A 84 -8.04 18.20 12.98
N SER A 85 -6.95 18.56 12.30
CA SER A 85 -6.96 18.82 10.86
C SER A 85 -7.29 17.59 10.04
N ILE A 86 -6.74 16.42 10.42
CA ILE A 86 -7.04 15.13 9.76
C ILE A 86 -8.54 14.82 9.86
N ARG A 87 -9.12 14.93 11.06
CA ARG A 87 -10.56 14.71 11.27
C ARG A 87 -11.40 15.66 10.43
N GLN A 88 -11.06 16.95 10.46
CA GLN A 88 -11.77 17.96 9.68
C GLN A 88 -11.68 17.70 8.18
N ALA A 89 -10.51 17.35 7.66
CA ALA A 89 -10.31 17.05 6.25
C ALA A 89 -11.17 15.86 5.82
N ILE A 90 -11.15 14.75 6.57
CA ILE A 90 -11.98 13.57 6.28
C ILE A 90 -13.46 13.93 6.33
N GLU A 91 -13.91 14.65 7.37
CA GLU A 91 -15.32 15.06 7.51
C GLU A 91 -15.77 15.95 6.35
N SER A 92 -14.97 16.94 5.98
CA SER A 92 -15.29 17.87 4.89
C SER A 92 -15.29 17.16 3.54
N THR A 93 -14.33 16.26 3.31
CA THR A 93 -14.26 15.44 2.09
C THR A 93 -15.50 14.55 1.97
N LEU A 94 -15.85 13.82 3.03
CA LEU A 94 -17.03 12.96 3.05
C LEU A 94 -18.33 13.74 2.82
N ALA A 95 -18.43 14.96 3.38
CA ALA A 95 -19.59 15.82 3.18
C ALA A 95 -19.73 16.35 1.74
N ALA A 96 -18.65 16.38 0.97
CA ALA A 96 -18.62 16.81 -0.42
C ALA A 96 -18.88 15.65 -1.41
N THR A 97 -18.86 14.39 -0.97
CA THR A 97 -19.09 13.21 -1.83
C THR A 97 -20.57 13.01 -2.13
N ASN A 98 -20.84 12.35 -3.25
CA ASN A 98 -22.15 11.90 -3.71
C ASN A 98 -22.10 10.44 -4.19
N SER A 99 -23.17 9.90 -4.73
CA SER A 99 -23.28 8.50 -5.18
C SER A 99 -22.30 8.10 -6.29
N ASP A 100 -21.81 9.06 -7.07
CA ASP A 100 -20.87 8.82 -8.18
C ASP A 100 -19.41 8.99 -7.76
N SER A 101 -19.18 9.49 -6.54
CA SER A 101 -17.84 9.82 -6.04
C SER A 101 -16.99 8.58 -5.74
N THR A 102 -15.70 8.72 -6.02
CA THR A 102 -14.64 7.87 -5.48
C THR A 102 -13.97 8.58 -4.30
N LEU A 103 -13.86 7.91 -3.16
CA LEU A 103 -13.07 8.38 -2.02
C LEU A 103 -11.67 7.76 -2.08
N LEU A 104 -10.61 8.59 -1.99
CA LEU A 104 -9.24 8.13 -1.84
C LEU A 104 -8.67 8.66 -0.53
N VAL A 105 -8.25 7.76 0.37
CA VAL A 105 -7.55 8.12 1.60
C VAL A 105 -6.14 7.52 1.54
N TYR A 106 -5.13 8.39 1.58
CA TYR A 106 -3.73 8.02 1.59
C TYR A 106 -3.04 8.48 2.87
N TYR A 107 -2.22 7.61 3.46
CA TYR A 107 -1.36 7.97 4.59
C TYR A 107 0.07 7.46 4.38
N ALA A 108 1.06 8.34 4.64
CA ALA A 108 2.47 7.97 4.77
C ALA A 108 3.07 8.55 6.05
N GLY A 109 3.80 7.72 6.80
CA GLY A 109 4.41 8.15 8.07
C GLY A 109 4.74 6.99 8.99
N HIS A 110 4.65 7.22 10.30
CA HIS A 110 4.73 6.16 11.30
C HIS A 110 3.36 5.54 11.58
N GLY A 111 3.34 4.23 11.75
CA GLY A 111 2.18 3.48 12.19
C GLY A 111 2.55 2.50 13.31
N TRP A 112 1.62 2.23 14.20
CA TRP A 112 1.76 1.24 15.27
C TRP A 112 0.42 0.69 15.70
N ARG A 113 0.45 -0.36 16.52
CA ARG A 113 -0.74 -0.96 17.08
C ARG A 113 -0.95 -0.50 18.53
N VAL A 114 -2.19 -0.22 18.92
CA VAL A 114 -2.59 0.14 20.29
C VAL A 114 -3.75 -0.74 20.72
N GLY A 115 -3.45 -1.82 21.44
CA GLY A 115 -4.45 -2.87 21.74
C GLY A 115 -4.87 -3.57 20.45
N ASP A 116 -6.17 -3.55 20.16
CA ASP A 116 -6.74 -4.15 18.95
C ASP A 116 -6.91 -3.15 17.80
N ASP A 117 -6.46 -1.90 17.96
CA ASP A 117 -6.56 -0.86 16.95
C ASP A 117 -5.22 -0.52 16.33
N PHE A 118 -5.25 0.02 15.13
CA PHE A 118 -4.10 0.51 14.38
C PHE A 118 -4.11 2.03 14.40
N CYS A 119 -2.95 2.62 14.66
CA CYS A 119 -2.80 4.05 14.78
C CYS A 119 -1.78 4.58 13.78
N PHE A 120 -2.11 5.71 13.18
CA PHE A 120 -1.22 6.46 12.33
C PHE A 120 -0.80 7.75 13.03
N ALA A 121 0.50 8.02 13.01
CA ALA A 121 1.07 9.13 13.74
C ALA A 121 0.70 10.47 13.11
N ASN A 122 -0.31 11.16 13.63
CA ASN A 122 -0.53 12.56 13.35
C ASN A 122 0.64 13.42 13.85
N TYR A 123 0.80 14.63 13.33
CA TYR A 123 1.93 15.52 13.65
C TYR A 123 2.08 15.81 15.16
N ASP A 124 0.97 16.10 15.82
CA ASP A 124 0.84 16.46 17.24
C ASP A 124 0.61 15.25 18.16
N VAL A 125 0.99 14.05 17.72
CA VAL A 125 0.86 12.83 18.51
C VAL A 125 1.67 12.92 19.81
N VAL A 126 1.06 12.51 20.93
CA VAL A 126 1.74 12.47 22.22
C VAL A 126 2.06 11.02 22.57
N LEU A 127 3.34 10.70 22.68
CA LEU A 127 3.82 9.37 23.00
C LEU A 127 3.54 8.98 24.46
N GLY A 128 3.22 7.70 24.68
CA GLY A 128 3.05 7.12 26.01
C GLY A 128 1.67 6.53 26.29
N LYS A 129 1.61 5.56 27.20
CA LYS A 129 0.40 4.76 27.50
C LYS A 129 -0.84 5.57 27.93
N LYS A 130 -0.67 6.76 28.49
CA LYS A 130 -1.79 7.61 28.94
C LYS A 130 -2.46 8.42 27.80
N ASN A 131 -1.82 8.49 26.63
CA ASN A 131 -2.21 9.43 25.57
C ASN A 131 -2.80 8.75 24.32
N ARG A 132 -3.40 7.57 24.47
CA ARG A 132 -4.06 6.83 23.38
C ARG A 132 -5.07 7.65 22.58
N LYS A 133 -5.70 8.65 23.21
CA LYS A 133 -6.70 9.53 22.58
C LYS A 133 -6.10 10.58 21.63
N THR A 134 -4.78 10.70 21.57
CA THR A 134 -4.09 11.68 20.70
C THR A 134 -3.66 11.09 19.36
N ASN A 135 -3.93 9.82 19.12
CA ASN A 135 -3.61 9.14 17.88
C ASN A 135 -4.80 9.17 16.92
N TRP A 136 -4.53 9.30 15.64
CA TRP A 136 -5.51 9.01 14.60
C TRP A 136 -5.58 7.50 14.41
N THR A 137 -6.76 6.92 14.58
CA THR A 137 -6.94 5.47 14.55
C THR A 137 -7.68 5.00 13.31
N VAL A 138 -7.38 3.78 12.86
CA VAL A 138 -8.09 3.17 11.73
C VAL A 138 -9.53 2.89 12.07
N SER A 139 -9.85 2.52 13.32
CA SER A 139 -11.23 2.34 13.77
C SER A 139 -12.03 3.63 13.64
N GLU A 140 -11.44 4.79 13.96
CA GLU A 140 -12.09 6.09 13.76
C GLU A 140 -12.36 6.37 12.28
N LEU A 141 -11.37 6.15 11.40
CA LEU A 141 -11.53 6.28 9.96
C LEU A 141 -12.66 5.36 9.46
N ALA A 142 -12.63 4.09 9.86
CA ALA A 142 -13.62 3.09 9.44
C ALA A 142 -15.06 3.49 9.83
N GLU A 143 -15.26 3.99 11.05
CA GLU A 143 -16.56 4.48 11.50
C GLU A 143 -17.01 5.75 10.74
N MET A 144 -16.08 6.68 10.47
CA MET A 144 -16.40 7.89 9.71
C MET A 144 -16.87 7.56 8.29
N VAL A 145 -16.14 6.70 7.57
CA VAL A 145 -16.50 6.30 6.20
C VAL A 145 -17.76 5.43 6.20
N HIS A 146 -17.92 4.50 7.15
CA HIS A 146 -19.13 3.69 7.29
C HIS A 146 -20.39 4.55 7.42
N ASN A 147 -20.31 5.60 8.23
CA ASN A 147 -21.49 6.41 8.56
C ASN A 147 -21.83 7.49 7.51
N LYS A 148 -20.86 7.92 6.69
CA LYS A 148 -21.01 9.13 5.86
C LYS A 148 -20.74 8.93 4.38
N PHE A 149 -20.06 7.86 3.97
CA PHE A 149 -19.73 7.66 2.57
C PHE A 149 -20.81 6.83 1.86
N ASP A 150 -21.38 7.40 0.78
CA ASP A 150 -22.38 6.76 -0.07
C ASP A 150 -21.95 6.69 -1.55
N GLY A 151 -20.64 6.88 -1.82
CA GLY A 151 -20.10 6.89 -3.17
C GLY A 151 -19.93 5.48 -3.78
N LYS A 152 -19.45 5.44 -5.02
CA LYS A 152 -19.33 4.21 -5.81
C LYS A 152 -18.08 3.37 -5.51
N LEU A 153 -17.00 3.99 -5.00
CA LEU A 153 -15.73 3.32 -4.74
C LEU A 153 -14.99 4.01 -3.60
N ALA A 154 -14.40 3.25 -2.69
CA ALA A 154 -13.46 3.78 -1.70
C ALA A 154 -12.10 3.07 -1.77
N VAL A 155 -11.03 3.87 -1.77
CA VAL A 155 -9.64 3.46 -1.93
C VAL A 155 -8.83 3.87 -0.70
N PHE A 156 -8.18 2.92 -0.05
CA PHE A 156 -7.34 3.17 1.11
C PHE A 156 -5.89 2.75 0.82
N LEU A 157 -4.98 3.72 0.82
CA LEU A 157 -3.56 3.51 0.50
C LEU A 157 -2.70 3.84 1.72
N GLY A 158 -1.87 2.89 2.16
CA GLY A 158 -1.06 3.07 3.37
C GLY A 158 0.43 2.77 3.15
N ASP A 159 1.28 3.79 3.33
CA ASP A 159 2.74 3.64 3.28
C ASP A 159 3.36 3.83 4.67
N CYS A 160 3.08 2.88 5.57
CA CYS A 160 3.57 2.91 6.94
C CYS A 160 3.57 1.52 7.58
N CYS A 161 4.18 1.42 8.76
CA CYS A 161 4.08 0.22 9.60
C CYS A 161 2.62 -0.08 9.94
N HIS A 162 2.25 -1.36 9.97
CA HIS A 162 0.90 -1.85 10.33
C HIS A 162 -0.23 -1.28 9.45
N SER A 163 0.10 -0.76 8.27
CA SER A 163 -0.89 -0.15 7.36
C SER A 163 -1.97 -1.12 6.87
N GLY A 164 -1.72 -2.43 6.86
CA GLY A 164 -2.72 -3.46 6.58
C GLY A 164 -3.97 -3.37 7.46
N GLY A 165 -3.89 -2.70 8.61
CA GLY A 165 -5.06 -2.36 9.42
C GLY A 165 -6.13 -1.55 8.70
N MET A 166 -5.79 -0.83 7.60
CA MET A 166 -6.77 -0.11 6.76
C MET A 166 -7.88 -1.02 6.19
N ARG A 167 -7.64 -2.32 6.11
CA ARG A 167 -8.65 -3.31 5.76
C ARG A 167 -9.92 -3.18 6.60
N LEU A 168 -9.85 -2.72 7.85
CA LEU A 168 -11.03 -2.50 8.69
C LEU A 168 -12.03 -1.50 8.06
N ALA A 169 -11.53 -0.46 7.37
CA ALA A 169 -12.40 0.49 6.68
C ALA A 169 -13.13 -0.18 5.49
N VAL A 170 -12.43 -1.07 4.77
CA VAL A 170 -13.01 -1.85 3.67
C VAL A 170 -14.06 -2.84 4.20
N GLU A 171 -13.79 -3.53 5.31
CA GLU A 171 -14.75 -4.43 5.95
C GLU A 171 -16.03 -3.70 6.35
N LYS A 172 -15.89 -2.51 6.95
CA LYS A 172 -17.03 -1.67 7.35
C LYS A 172 -17.86 -1.17 6.16
N LEU A 173 -17.24 -0.79 5.07
CA LEU A 173 -17.96 -0.43 3.84
C LEU A 173 -18.61 -1.65 3.18
N GLY A 174 -17.98 -2.83 3.28
CA GLY A 174 -18.53 -4.09 2.83
C GLY A 174 -19.85 -4.47 3.52
N GLU A 175 -20.04 -4.13 4.82
CA GLU A 175 -21.31 -4.27 5.54
C GLU A 175 -22.45 -3.50 4.85
N ARG A 176 -22.13 -2.42 4.12
CA ARG A 176 -23.08 -1.59 3.36
C ARG A 176 -23.08 -1.91 1.85
N ASN A 177 -22.34 -2.91 1.43
CA ASN A 177 -22.12 -3.27 0.02
C ASN A 177 -21.53 -2.13 -0.82
N ILE A 178 -20.67 -1.30 -0.27
CA ILE A 178 -19.94 -0.26 -1.01
C ILE A 178 -18.62 -0.84 -1.50
N PRO A 179 -18.37 -0.84 -2.83
CA PRO A 179 -17.13 -1.30 -3.41
C PRO A 179 -15.93 -0.56 -2.81
N SER A 180 -14.94 -1.30 -2.33
CA SER A 180 -13.78 -0.69 -1.71
C SER A 180 -12.58 -1.63 -1.68
N PHE A 181 -11.38 -1.06 -1.60
CA PHE A 181 -10.15 -1.81 -1.38
C PHE A 181 -9.14 -1.04 -0.54
N SER A 182 -8.26 -1.78 0.11
CA SER A 182 -7.04 -1.27 0.72
C SER A 182 -5.82 -1.93 0.09
N LEU A 183 -4.80 -1.13 -0.22
CA LEU A 183 -3.50 -1.58 -0.68
C LEU A 183 -2.43 -0.87 0.15
N THR A 184 -1.52 -1.63 0.75
CA THR A 184 -0.65 -1.09 1.78
C THR A 184 0.77 -1.66 1.71
N SER A 185 1.75 -0.88 2.14
CA SER A 185 3.17 -1.25 2.11
C SER A 185 3.53 -2.35 3.11
N ALA A 186 2.71 -2.56 4.14
CA ALA A 186 2.94 -3.57 5.17
C ALA A 186 1.63 -4.24 5.58
N THR A 187 1.71 -5.50 6.03
CA THR A 187 0.59 -6.18 6.68
C THR A 187 0.29 -5.54 8.04
N GLU A 188 -0.86 -5.84 8.62
CA GLU A 188 -1.24 -5.41 9.96
C GLU A 188 -0.26 -5.85 11.06
N ALA A 189 0.49 -6.94 10.82
CA ALA A 189 1.43 -7.53 11.77
C ALA A 189 2.89 -7.08 11.57
N LYS A 190 3.20 -6.23 10.58
CA LYS A 190 4.58 -5.92 10.17
C LYS A 190 4.89 -4.44 10.11
N THR A 191 6.19 -4.13 10.31
CA THR A 191 6.73 -2.79 10.13
C THR A 191 7.09 -2.53 8.67
N SER A 192 6.96 -1.28 8.21
CA SER A 192 7.37 -0.82 6.90
C SER A 192 8.78 -0.21 6.94
N THR A 193 9.43 -0.17 5.76
CA THR A 193 10.66 0.59 5.55
C THR A 193 10.33 2.08 5.37
N GLY A 194 11.32 2.96 5.57
CA GLY A 194 11.15 4.40 5.35
C GLY A 194 11.35 4.85 3.90
N ASN A 195 11.26 3.93 2.94
CA ASN A 195 11.40 4.21 1.51
C ASN A 195 10.01 4.44 0.88
N TRP A 196 9.98 5.21 -0.19
CA TRP A 196 8.75 5.49 -0.95
C TRP A 196 8.46 4.43 -2.04
N THR A 197 8.93 3.19 -1.87
CA THR A 197 8.79 2.13 -2.89
C THR A 197 7.34 1.81 -3.17
N PHE A 198 6.52 1.68 -2.14
CA PHE A 198 5.08 1.46 -2.27
C PHE A 198 4.41 2.59 -3.04
N THR A 199 4.61 3.84 -2.58
CA THR A 199 3.99 5.01 -3.21
C THR A 199 4.47 5.21 -4.64
N GLN A 200 5.75 4.85 -4.96
CA GLN A 200 6.23 4.88 -6.33
C GLN A 200 5.48 3.90 -7.23
N CYS A 201 5.17 2.69 -6.77
CA CYS A 201 4.36 1.74 -7.56
C CYS A 201 2.95 2.29 -7.83
N VAL A 202 2.34 2.96 -6.85
CA VAL A 202 1.04 3.63 -7.04
C VAL A 202 1.14 4.73 -8.10
N LEU A 203 2.17 5.58 -8.01
CA LEU A 203 2.41 6.63 -9.00
C LEU A 203 2.66 6.07 -10.40
N ASP A 204 3.48 5.03 -10.51
CA ASP A 204 3.81 4.37 -11.79
C ASP A 204 2.53 3.79 -12.45
N ALA A 205 1.63 3.18 -11.66
CA ALA A 205 0.37 2.64 -12.19
C ALA A 205 -0.62 3.73 -12.60
N PHE A 206 -0.81 4.73 -11.75
CA PHE A 206 -1.78 5.81 -12.02
C PHE A 206 -1.31 6.70 -13.18
N SER A 207 0.01 6.83 -13.41
CA SER A 207 0.55 7.55 -14.57
C SER A 207 0.52 6.76 -15.87
N GLY A 208 0.02 5.52 -15.87
CA GLY A 208 -0.04 4.70 -17.07
C GLY A 208 1.34 4.19 -17.54
N LEU A 209 2.29 3.97 -16.60
CA LEU A 209 3.61 3.47 -17.00
C LEU A 209 3.47 2.08 -17.66
N PRO A 210 3.90 1.90 -18.94
CA PRO A 210 3.67 0.65 -19.67
C PRO A 210 4.21 -0.63 -19.02
N LEU A 211 5.23 -0.51 -18.15
CA LEU A 211 5.75 -1.62 -17.35
C LEU A 211 4.76 -2.18 -16.32
N MET A 212 3.69 -1.44 -16.01
CA MET A 212 2.65 -1.86 -15.09
C MET A 212 1.58 -2.71 -15.76
N ASP A 213 1.38 -2.54 -17.07
CA ASP A 213 0.53 -3.37 -17.92
C ASP A 213 1.28 -4.68 -18.24
N THR A 214 1.10 -5.68 -17.37
CA THR A 214 1.87 -6.93 -17.43
C THR A 214 1.33 -7.92 -18.45
N ASN A 215 0.03 -7.86 -18.74
CA ASN A 215 -0.64 -8.69 -19.74
C ASN A 215 -0.64 -8.04 -21.14
N ARG A 216 -0.27 -6.76 -21.25
CA ARG A 216 -0.13 -5.96 -22.49
C ARG A 216 -1.44 -5.76 -23.26
N ASP A 217 -2.54 -5.67 -22.55
CA ASP A 217 -3.84 -5.43 -23.16
C ASP A 217 -4.14 -3.92 -23.36
N GLY A 218 -3.31 -3.03 -22.84
CA GLY A 218 -3.43 -1.59 -22.95
C GLY A 218 -4.13 -0.95 -21.76
N ALA A 219 -4.37 -1.72 -20.69
CA ALA A 219 -4.97 -1.23 -19.46
C ALA A 219 -4.14 -1.67 -18.25
N ILE A 220 -4.01 -0.82 -17.26
CA ILE A 220 -3.41 -1.16 -15.97
C ILE A 220 -4.54 -1.39 -14.99
N THR A 221 -4.64 -2.61 -14.49
CA THR A 221 -5.69 -3.05 -13.60
C THR A 221 -5.27 -2.98 -12.12
N LEU A 222 -6.24 -3.04 -11.22
CA LEU A 222 -5.99 -3.19 -9.78
C LEU A 222 -5.19 -4.46 -9.46
N GLY A 223 -5.44 -5.55 -10.19
CA GLY A 223 -4.71 -6.80 -10.05
C GLY A 223 -3.23 -6.66 -10.39
N GLU A 224 -2.91 -5.92 -11.45
CA GLU A 224 -1.53 -5.64 -11.85
C GLU A 224 -0.83 -4.69 -10.89
N LEU A 225 -1.49 -3.63 -10.43
CA LEU A 225 -0.97 -2.76 -9.38
C LEU A 225 -0.68 -3.56 -8.09
N ASN A 226 -1.59 -4.40 -7.63
CA ASN A 226 -1.38 -5.24 -6.45
C ASN A 226 -0.19 -6.20 -6.64
N THR A 227 -0.09 -6.82 -7.81
CA THR A 227 1.02 -7.72 -8.15
C THR A 227 2.35 -6.99 -8.13
N GLU A 228 2.41 -5.81 -8.72
CA GLU A 228 3.64 -5.00 -8.75
C GLU A 228 4.04 -4.52 -7.36
N VAL A 229 3.09 -4.00 -6.57
CA VAL A 229 3.35 -3.61 -5.18
C VAL A 229 3.89 -4.80 -4.38
N SER A 230 3.29 -5.97 -4.52
CA SER A 230 3.74 -7.18 -3.83
C SER A 230 5.16 -7.56 -4.21
N ASN A 231 5.49 -7.50 -5.49
CA ASN A 231 6.83 -7.80 -6.00
C ASN A 231 7.85 -6.75 -5.57
N ALA A 232 7.54 -5.47 -5.68
CA ALA A 232 8.44 -4.39 -5.29
C ALA A 232 8.74 -4.44 -3.79
N MET A 233 7.72 -4.61 -2.95
CA MET A 233 7.90 -4.71 -1.51
C MET A 233 8.71 -5.96 -1.13
N LEU A 234 8.49 -7.10 -1.81
CA LEU A 234 9.26 -8.32 -1.58
C LEU A 234 10.72 -8.18 -2.03
N HIS A 235 10.93 -7.82 -3.29
CA HIS A 235 12.26 -7.88 -3.90
C HIS A 235 13.15 -6.70 -3.52
N ILE A 236 12.60 -5.52 -3.30
CA ILE A 236 13.36 -4.32 -2.95
C ILE A 236 13.43 -4.15 -1.42
N GLU A 237 12.30 -4.20 -0.72
CA GLU A 237 12.20 -3.85 0.68
C GLU A 237 12.30 -5.06 1.63
N ARG A 238 12.21 -6.30 1.13
CA ARG A 238 12.10 -7.54 1.92
C ARG A 238 10.88 -7.54 2.84
N GLN A 239 9.81 -6.98 2.37
CA GLN A 239 8.61 -6.71 3.12
C GLN A 239 7.40 -7.31 2.43
N GLN A 240 6.37 -7.63 3.17
CA GLN A 240 5.10 -8.10 2.65
C GLN A 240 4.11 -6.95 2.66
N SER A 241 3.59 -6.59 1.49
CA SER A 241 2.44 -5.72 1.34
C SER A 241 1.15 -6.41 1.75
N ASP A 242 0.06 -5.67 1.86
CA ASP A 242 -1.27 -6.22 2.08
C ASP A 242 -2.27 -5.64 1.08
N PHE A 243 -3.20 -6.48 0.65
CA PHE A 243 -4.30 -6.11 -0.21
C PHE A 243 -5.59 -6.76 0.28
N TYR A 244 -6.62 -5.97 0.43
CA TYR A 244 -7.95 -6.46 0.79
C TYR A 244 -9.02 -5.70 0.02
N SER A 245 -10.02 -6.39 -0.51
CA SER A 245 -11.11 -5.77 -1.28
C SER A 245 -12.47 -6.33 -0.89
N SER A 246 -13.49 -5.51 -1.06
CA SER A 246 -14.90 -5.88 -0.90
C SER A 246 -15.70 -5.25 -2.04
N GLY A 247 -16.41 -6.06 -2.81
CA GLY A 247 -17.20 -5.60 -3.94
C GLY A 247 -16.43 -4.98 -5.11
N THR A 248 -15.09 -5.08 -5.10
CA THR A 248 -14.19 -4.59 -6.15
C THR A 248 -13.50 -5.76 -6.83
N ASP A 249 -13.44 -5.74 -8.15
CA ASP A 249 -12.75 -6.74 -8.95
C ASP A 249 -11.28 -6.35 -9.19
N ASN A 250 -10.41 -7.34 -9.34
CA ASN A 250 -9.02 -7.14 -9.78
C ASN A 250 -8.93 -6.56 -11.19
N GLU A 251 -9.97 -6.72 -12.00
CA GLU A 251 -10.09 -6.15 -13.35
C GLU A 251 -10.49 -4.67 -13.35
N LEU A 252 -10.68 -4.03 -12.20
CA LEU A 252 -10.88 -2.58 -12.12
C LEU A 252 -9.72 -1.87 -12.82
N VAL A 253 -10.02 -1.13 -13.88
CA VAL A 253 -9.03 -0.37 -14.64
C VAL A 253 -8.64 0.89 -13.88
N ILE A 254 -7.37 1.00 -13.55
CA ILE A 254 -6.76 2.18 -12.89
C ILE A 254 -6.39 3.23 -13.94
N CYS A 255 -5.74 2.80 -15.03
CA CYS A 255 -5.28 3.68 -16.09
C CYS A 255 -5.20 2.92 -17.41
N GLU A 256 -5.47 3.60 -18.52
CA GLU A 256 -5.14 3.08 -19.87
C GLU A 256 -3.71 3.52 -20.25
N THR A 257 -3.00 2.69 -21.00
CA THR A 257 -1.67 3.03 -21.50
C THR A 257 -1.66 3.07 -23.02
N ASP A 258 -1.21 4.19 -23.59
CA ASP A 258 -1.10 4.39 -25.05
C ASP A 258 0.15 3.70 -25.64
N GLU A 259 1.15 3.42 -24.82
CA GLU A 259 2.41 2.83 -25.23
C GLU A 259 2.45 1.34 -24.96
N LYS A 260 2.57 0.53 -26.01
CA LYS A 260 2.84 -0.90 -25.87
C LYS A 260 4.33 -1.12 -25.69
N LEU A 261 4.71 -1.78 -24.61
CA LEU A 261 6.07 -2.28 -24.46
C LEU A 261 6.36 -3.29 -25.58
N VAL A 262 7.32 -2.94 -26.44
CA VAL A 262 7.90 -3.87 -27.40
C VAL A 262 9.01 -4.63 -26.66
N GLU A 263 8.77 -5.89 -26.35
CA GLU A 263 9.80 -6.76 -25.77
C GLU A 263 10.52 -7.51 -26.88
N SER A 264 11.84 -7.52 -26.83
CA SER A 264 12.63 -8.45 -27.64
C SER A 264 12.42 -9.87 -27.07
N GLU A 265 12.05 -10.82 -27.91
CA GLU A 265 11.77 -12.22 -27.51
C GLU A 265 12.97 -12.95 -26.88
N ASN A 266 14.17 -12.36 -26.90
CA ASN A 266 15.43 -12.97 -26.50
C ASN A 266 16.10 -12.36 -25.27
N LEU A 267 15.39 -11.59 -24.44
CA LEU A 267 15.96 -11.01 -23.24
C LEU A 267 16.11 -12.06 -22.13
N LYS A 268 17.32 -12.21 -21.59
CA LYS A 268 17.55 -13.07 -20.41
C LYS A 268 16.84 -12.53 -19.17
N PHE A 269 16.72 -11.21 -19.06
CA PHE A 269 15.97 -10.52 -18.02
C PHE A 269 14.83 -9.73 -18.68
N PRO A 270 13.62 -10.28 -18.75
CA PRO A 270 12.47 -9.57 -19.33
C PRO A 270 12.25 -8.20 -18.67
N LEU A 271 11.67 -7.25 -19.39
CA LEU A 271 11.27 -5.96 -18.83
C LEU A 271 10.30 -6.19 -17.67
N GLY A 272 10.49 -5.45 -16.59
CA GLY A 272 9.74 -5.65 -15.35
C GLY A 272 10.37 -6.65 -14.37
N SER A 273 11.36 -7.47 -14.78
CA SER A 273 12.02 -8.44 -13.91
C SER A 273 12.73 -7.78 -12.74
N TYR A 274 12.62 -8.39 -11.57
CA TYR A 274 13.41 -8.00 -10.39
C TYR A 274 14.76 -8.67 -10.39
N VAL A 275 15.80 -7.87 -10.25
CA VAL A 275 17.20 -8.31 -10.40
C VAL A 275 18.07 -7.82 -9.25
N LYS A 276 19.18 -8.52 -9.06
CA LYS A 276 20.25 -8.13 -8.14
C LYS A 276 21.47 -7.70 -8.94
N VAL A 277 22.00 -6.53 -8.62
CA VAL A 277 23.26 -6.03 -9.14
C VAL A 277 24.17 -5.69 -7.95
N LYS A 278 25.25 -6.47 -7.75
CA LYS A 278 26.07 -6.43 -6.53
C LYS A 278 25.20 -6.67 -5.29
N ASP A 279 25.12 -5.70 -4.38
CA ASP A 279 24.32 -5.80 -3.15
C ASP A 279 22.96 -5.07 -3.23
N ARG A 280 22.61 -4.59 -4.42
CA ARG A 280 21.38 -3.81 -4.64
C ARG A 280 20.37 -4.61 -5.43
N PHE A 281 19.10 -4.37 -5.14
CA PHE A 281 17.98 -4.94 -5.86
C PHE A 281 17.25 -3.85 -6.61
N GLY A 282 16.87 -4.15 -7.85
CA GLY A 282 16.20 -3.21 -8.74
C GLY A 282 15.31 -3.93 -9.73
N ARG A 283 14.64 -3.15 -10.58
CA ARG A 283 13.74 -3.64 -11.62
C ARG A 283 14.33 -3.29 -12.99
N VAL A 284 14.31 -4.22 -13.93
CA VAL A 284 14.69 -3.98 -15.33
C VAL A 284 13.63 -3.09 -15.98
N VAL A 285 14.04 -1.93 -16.51
CA VAL A 285 13.11 -0.95 -17.11
C VAL A 285 13.34 -0.73 -18.58
N ALA A 286 14.52 -1.07 -19.09
CA ALA A 286 14.82 -1.08 -20.51
C ALA A 286 15.96 -2.07 -20.79
N ALA A 287 16.09 -2.51 -22.03
CA ALA A 287 17.20 -3.31 -22.52
C ALA A 287 17.64 -2.79 -23.89
N SER A 288 18.96 -2.87 -24.20
CA SER A 288 19.47 -2.55 -25.52
C SER A 288 19.47 -3.81 -26.38
N GLU A 289 19.13 -3.65 -27.68
CA GLU A 289 19.16 -4.74 -28.65
C GLU A 289 20.54 -4.95 -29.29
N ASN A 290 21.60 -4.34 -28.74
CA ASN A 290 22.95 -4.43 -29.26
C ASN A 290 23.61 -5.78 -28.96
N GLU A 291 24.70 -6.14 -29.64
CA GLU A 291 25.49 -7.37 -29.46
C GLU A 291 25.97 -7.57 -27.99
N SER A 292 26.14 -6.49 -27.22
CA SER A 292 26.34 -6.51 -25.77
C SER A 292 25.00 -6.25 -25.07
N GLN A 293 24.22 -7.26 -24.80
CA GLN A 293 22.93 -7.09 -24.11
C GLN A 293 23.08 -6.28 -22.81
N GLU A 294 22.79 -4.98 -22.88
CA GLU A 294 22.82 -4.07 -21.75
C GLU A 294 21.40 -3.84 -21.22
N TYR A 295 21.28 -3.70 -19.92
CA TYR A 295 20.00 -3.51 -19.23
C TYR A 295 20.02 -2.23 -18.43
N ASP A 296 18.97 -1.43 -18.53
CA ASP A 296 18.73 -0.32 -17.64
C ASP A 296 17.94 -0.83 -16.42
N VAL A 297 18.57 -0.72 -15.25
CA VAL A 297 17.99 -1.18 -13.98
C VAL A 297 17.61 0.01 -13.11
N ALA A 298 16.35 0.09 -12.73
CA ALA A 298 15.84 1.08 -11.79
C ALA A 298 16.04 0.60 -10.36
N PHE A 299 16.63 1.46 -9.54
CA PHE A 299 16.79 1.26 -8.10
C PHE A 299 15.93 2.27 -7.33
N PHE A 300 15.22 1.78 -6.36
CA PHE A 300 14.45 2.62 -5.45
C PHE A 300 15.33 2.96 -4.25
N THR A 301 15.56 4.23 -4.01
CA THR A 301 16.33 4.71 -2.86
C THR A 301 15.67 5.96 -2.31
N TYR A 302 15.36 5.95 -1.05
CA TYR A 302 14.82 6.98 -0.15
C TYR A 302 13.97 8.11 -0.76
N ALA A 303 13.80 8.24 -2.03
CA ALA A 303 13.01 9.25 -2.70
C ALA A 303 13.34 9.40 -4.18
N GLN A 304 14.19 8.59 -4.74
CA GLN A 304 14.54 8.67 -6.17
C GLN A 304 14.61 7.30 -6.80
N LYS A 305 13.88 7.15 -7.89
CA LYS A 305 14.10 6.09 -8.85
C LYS A 305 15.37 6.44 -9.63
N LYS A 306 16.47 5.71 -9.39
CA LYS A 306 17.73 5.87 -10.11
C LYS A 306 17.88 4.76 -11.11
N VAL A 307 17.91 5.11 -12.39
CA VAL A 307 18.17 4.15 -13.48
C VAL A 307 19.66 4.14 -13.78
N LYS A 308 20.24 2.95 -13.90
CA LYS A 308 21.62 2.74 -14.30
C LYS A 308 21.73 1.58 -15.27
N ARG A 309 22.64 1.71 -16.24
CA ARG A 309 22.94 0.69 -17.24
C ARG A 309 23.98 -0.30 -16.73
N TYR A 310 23.78 -1.56 -17.05
CA TYR A 310 24.64 -2.68 -16.70
C TYR A 310 24.71 -3.71 -17.81
N ASP A 311 25.87 -4.34 -17.97
CA ASP A 311 26.03 -5.52 -18.81
C ASP A 311 25.28 -6.72 -18.23
N GLU A 312 24.82 -7.61 -19.06
CA GLU A 312 24.11 -8.84 -18.65
C GLU A 312 24.88 -9.64 -17.59
N SER A 313 26.22 -9.69 -17.71
CA SER A 313 27.09 -10.42 -16.79
C SER A 313 27.11 -9.88 -15.36
N ASP A 314 26.74 -8.59 -15.17
CA ASP A 314 26.68 -7.93 -13.86
C ASP A 314 25.35 -8.17 -13.16
N ILE A 315 24.37 -8.76 -13.83
CA ILE A 315 22.99 -8.90 -13.39
C ILE A 315 22.70 -10.35 -13.00
N GLN A 316 21.99 -10.54 -11.91
CA GLN A 316 21.45 -11.81 -11.44
C GLN A 316 19.95 -11.69 -11.18
N PRO A 317 19.15 -12.74 -11.44
CA PRO A 317 17.76 -12.73 -11.05
C PRO A 317 17.63 -12.54 -9.53
N SER A 318 16.63 -11.79 -9.09
CA SER A 318 16.32 -11.71 -7.67
C SER A 318 15.72 -13.04 -7.21
N GLN A 319 16.41 -13.71 -6.29
CA GLN A 319 15.94 -14.97 -5.69
C GLN A 319 15.24 -14.74 -4.34
N ARG A 320 14.73 -13.52 -4.12
CA ARG A 320 13.97 -13.27 -2.89
C ARG A 320 12.61 -13.93 -3.00
N GLU A 321 12.38 -14.85 -2.12
CA GLU A 321 11.07 -15.42 -1.87
C GLU A 321 10.60 -14.91 -0.51
N LEU A 322 9.29 -14.62 -0.38
CA LEU A 322 8.68 -14.65 0.93
C LEU A 322 8.95 -16.05 1.46
N LYS A 323 9.82 -16.20 2.45
CA LYS A 323 9.71 -17.39 3.29
C LYS A 323 8.27 -17.34 3.78
N GLN A 324 7.40 -18.13 3.15
CA GLN A 324 6.14 -18.47 3.76
C GLN A 324 6.53 -18.89 5.17
N SER A 325 6.09 -18.11 6.15
CA SER A 325 6.07 -18.64 7.49
C SER A 325 5.22 -19.88 7.32
N THR A 326 5.78 -21.05 7.54
CA THR A 326 5.06 -22.32 7.59
C THR A 326 4.04 -22.35 8.74
N LEU A 327 3.81 -21.21 9.34
CA LEU A 327 2.81 -20.88 10.31
C LEU A 327 1.60 -20.25 9.61
N GLU A 328 0.86 -21.09 8.93
CA GLU A 328 -0.58 -20.92 8.78
C GLU A 328 -1.16 -20.85 10.21
N GLN A 329 -1.68 -19.69 10.59
CA GLN A 329 -2.21 -19.31 11.91
C GLN A 329 -1.13 -18.88 12.92
N GLN A 330 -1.40 -17.76 13.58
CA GLN A 330 -0.69 -17.29 14.77
C GLN A 330 -0.49 -18.45 15.73
N SER A 331 0.72 -19.02 15.76
CA SER A 331 0.98 -20.17 16.61
C SER A 331 1.08 -19.68 18.04
N ASN A 332 0.07 -20.04 18.85
CA ASN A 332 0.11 -19.81 20.28
C ASN A 332 1.37 -20.44 20.87
N CYS A 333 2.07 -19.70 21.70
CA CYS A 333 3.26 -20.16 22.39
C CYS A 333 3.29 -19.60 23.83
N LYS A 334 4.25 -20.04 24.61
CA LYS A 334 4.61 -19.41 25.88
C LYS A 334 6.06 -18.95 25.81
N VAL A 335 6.31 -17.75 26.29
CA VAL A 335 7.64 -17.16 26.30
C VAL A 335 8.10 -16.90 27.72
N LYS A 336 9.34 -17.27 28.01
CA LYS A 336 9.93 -17.10 29.34
C LYS A 336 10.56 -15.71 29.47
N TRP A 337 10.04 -14.91 30.43
CA TRP A 337 10.59 -13.61 30.77
C TRP A 337 10.75 -13.51 32.29
N ARG A 338 11.92 -13.10 32.73
CA ARG A 338 12.29 -13.02 34.17
C ARG A 338 11.90 -14.28 35.00
N GLY A 339 12.07 -15.46 34.38
CA GLY A 339 11.83 -16.73 35.06
C GLY A 339 10.40 -17.27 34.98
N GLN A 340 9.43 -16.47 34.57
CA GLN A 340 8.02 -16.86 34.40
C GLN A 340 7.64 -17.05 32.94
N TRP A 341 6.60 -17.87 32.66
CA TRP A 341 6.09 -18.16 31.34
C TRP A 341 4.82 -17.36 31.08
N TYR A 342 4.85 -16.53 30.00
CA TYR A 342 3.76 -15.67 29.57
C TYR A 342 3.18 -16.20 28.29
N PRO A 343 1.85 -16.12 28.09
CA PRO A 343 1.22 -16.45 26.83
C PRO A 343 1.65 -15.43 25.77
N ALA A 344 1.99 -15.94 24.58
CA ALA A 344 2.41 -15.14 23.45
C ALA A 344 1.96 -15.80 22.13
N VAL A 345 1.99 -15.04 21.07
CA VAL A 345 1.79 -15.53 19.70
C VAL A 345 3.05 -15.26 18.88
N VAL A 346 3.41 -16.21 18.04
CA VAL A 346 4.51 -16.01 17.09
C VAL A 346 4.00 -15.17 15.92
N ILE A 347 4.63 -14.01 15.73
CA ILE A 347 4.36 -13.12 14.60
C ILE A 347 5.24 -13.52 13.41
N ARG A 348 6.50 -13.91 13.67
CA ARG A 348 7.48 -14.20 12.63
C ARG A 348 8.58 -15.15 13.12
N GLU A 349 9.08 -15.99 12.22
CA GLU A 349 10.24 -16.83 12.46
C GLU A 349 11.38 -16.47 11.49
N ALA A 350 12.61 -16.40 11.98
CA ALA A 350 13.81 -16.24 11.17
C ALA A 350 15.05 -16.75 11.93
N ASN A 351 15.88 -17.53 11.27
CA ASN A 351 17.18 -18.00 11.79
C ASN A 351 17.09 -18.63 13.19
N ASP A 352 16.17 -19.59 13.39
CA ASP A 352 15.90 -20.28 14.66
C ASP A 352 15.54 -19.32 15.81
N ARG A 353 14.97 -18.18 15.50
CA ARG A 353 14.40 -17.23 16.44
C ARG A 353 12.98 -16.87 16.03
N TRP A 354 12.16 -16.54 17.01
CA TRP A 354 10.75 -16.18 16.84
C TRP A 354 10.55 -14.75 17.32
N PHE A 355 9.98 -13.91 16.46
CA PHE A 355 9.46 -12.61 16.88
C PHE A 355 8.05 -12.82 17.41
N ILE A 356 7.82 -12.42 18.65
CA ILE A 356 6.61 -12.77 19.38
C ILE A 356 5.92 -11.53 19.92
N HIS A 357 4.63 -11.63 20.04
CA HIS A 357 3.77 -10.67 20.72
C HIS A 357 3.22 -11.32 21.99
N TYR A 358 3.33 -10.64 23.12
CA TYR A 358 2.75 -11.12 24.38
C TYR A 358 1.24 -10.85 24.43
N VAL A 359 0.45 -11.90 24.66
CA VAL A 359 -1.00 -11.79 24.75
C VAL A 359 -1.37 -10.90 25.95
N ASN A 360 -2.17 -9.86 25.70
CA ASN A 360 -2.59 -8.81 26.63
C ASN A 360 -1.55 -7.72 26.96
N ASP A 361 -0.41 -7.70 26.29
CA ASP A 361 0.56 -6.61 26.34
C ASP A 361 0.54 -5.78 25.04
N ASP A 362 1.14 -4.61 25.02
CA ASP A 362 1.29 -3.80 23.82
C ASP A 362 2.55 -4.18 23.02
N ASP A 363 2.60 -3.81 21.73
CA ASP A 363 3.67 -4.17 20.79
C ASP A 363 5.06 -3.66 21.23
N SER A 364 5.15 -2.78 22.24
CA SER A 364 6.42 -2.33 22.81
C SER A 364 7.17 -3.45 23.55
N TRP A 365 6.48 -4.55 23.83
CA TRP A 365 7.03 -5.76 24.45
C TRP A 365 7.40 -6.83 23.44
N ASP A 366 7.10 -6.63 22.16
CA ASP A 366 7.44 -7.57 21.11
C ASP A 366 8.94 -7.73 21.00
N GLU A 367 9.40 -8.97 20.99
CA GLU A 367 10.83 -9.25 20.96
C GLU A 367 11.19 -10.52 20.18
N TRP A 368 12.43 -10.60 19.76
CA TRP A 368 13.01 -11.81 19.21
C TRP A 368 13.46 -12.75 20.32
N VAL A 369 12.87 -13.94 20.40
CA VAL A 369 13.22 -14.98 21.36
C VAL A 369 13.86 -16.18 20.68
N GLY A 370 14.86 -16.77 21.33
CA GLY A 370 15.46 -18.03 20.90
C GLY A 370 14.77 -19.24 21.55
N SER A 371 15.12 -20.45 21.07
CA SER A 371 14.54 -21.74 21.48
C SER A 371 14.51 -21.99 22.99
N ARG A 372 15.43 -21.41 23.75
CA ARG A 372 15.47 -21.56 25.22
C ARG A 372 14.41 -20.76 25.96
N ARG A 373 13.77 -19.79 25.27
CA ARG A 373 12.79 -18.88 25.85
C ARG A 373 11.38 -19.09 25.31
N ILE A 374 11.17 -19.98 24.35
CA ILE A 374 9.85 -20.25 23.75
C ILE A 374 9.46 -21.71 23.94
N ARG A 375 8.15 -21.97 24.10
CA ARG A 375 7.53 -23.30 24.12
C ARG A 375 6.24 -23.26 23.33
N PHE A 376 6.03 -24.27 22.49
CA PHE A 376 4.79 -24.48 21.74
C PHE A 376 3.87 -25.46 22.49
N PRO A 377 2.55 -25.38 22.30
CA PRO A 377 1.57 -26.17 23.06
C PRO A 377 1.74 -27.69 22.98
N ASN A 378 2.42 -28.19 21.96
CA ASN A 378 2.62 -29.61 21.68
C ASN A 378 4.07 -30.11 21.87
N GLN A 379 4.88 -29.38 22.62
CA GLN A 379 6.24 -29.76 23.00
C GLN A 379 6.43 -29.89 24.50
#